data_890d635366953f8d83762fb3e7d868b9
#
_entry.id   890d635366953f8d83762fb3e7d868b9
#
_cell.length_a   1.000
_cell.length_b   1.000
_cell.length_c   1.000
_cell.angle_alpha   90.00
_cell.angle_beta   90.00
_cell.angle_gamma   90.00
#
_symmetry.space_group_name_H-M   'P 1'
#
loop_
_entity.id
_entity.type
_entity.pdbx_description
1 polymer ?
#
loop_
_entity_poly.entity_id
_entity_poly.type
_entity_poly.pdbx_seq_one_letter_code
_entity_poly.pdbx_strand_id
1 'polypeptide(L)'
;MTASARQFERILYVEDDPDIRAVAELALVDVGGFVALLCESGQRALEEIDRFQPDLVLLDVMMPGMDGPETLQALQQRAGGLSVPVVFMTARLQPSEIQEYEELGAIGVIPKPFDPMTLAEQIRRLVAEQ
;
A
#
# COMPACT_ATOMS: atom_id res chain seq x y z
N MET A 1 6.40 26.56 15.15
CA MET A 1 6.53 25.15 14.89
C MET A 1 5.25 24.62 14.29
N THR A 2 5.38 23.82 13.31
CA THR A 2 4.22 23.23 12.69
C THR A 2 3.89 21.93 13.40
N ALA A 3 2.98 21.99 14.30
CA ALA A 3 2.53 20.81 15.00
C ALA A 3 1.71 19.91 14.09
N SER A 4 1.36 20.39 12.93
CA SER A 4 0.44 19.68 12.05
C SER A 4 1.10 18.62 11.18
N ALA A 5 2.43 18.66 11.07
CA ALA A 5 3.10 17.70 10.17
C ALA A 5 3.12 16.31 10.82
N ARG A 6 2.23 15.45 10.35
CA ARG A 6 2.20 14.08 10.81
C ARG A 6 3.38 13.33 10.19
N GLN A 7 4.07 12.56 11.00
CA GLN A 7 5.16 11.75 10.51
C GLN A 7 4.62 10.66 9.61
N PHE A 8 5.35 10.35 8.55
CA PHE A 8 5.02 9.27 7.65
C PHE A 8 5.47 7.97 8.31
N GLU A 9 4.54 7.28 8.95
CA GLU A 9 4.92 6.10 9.73
C GLU A 9 3.95 4.92 9.67
N ARG A 10 2.72 5.12 9.19
CA ARG A 10 1.69 4.09 9.28
C ARG A 10 1.35 3.58 7.90
N ILE A 11 1.52 2.25 7.69
CA ILE A 11 1.29 1.63 6.39
C ILE A 11 0.25 0.52 6.53
N LEU A 12 -0.76 0.57 5.67
CA LEU A 12 -1.71 -0.52 5.53
C LEU A 12 -1.36 -1.28 4.26
N TYR A 13 -1.10 -2.59 4.38
CA TYR A 13 -0.74 -3.43 3.24
C TYR A 13 -1.76 -4.54 3.07
N VAL A 14 -2.36 -4.60 1.88
CA VAL A 14 -3.36 -5.61 1.54
C VAL A 14 -2.70 -6.70 0.70
N GLU A 15 -2.65 -7.92 1.23
CA GLU A 15 -1.98 -9.06 0.63
C GLU A 15 -2.65 -10.34 1.10
N ASP A 16 -3.12 -11.17 0.17
CA ASP A 16 -3.85 -12.38 0.56
C ASP A 16 -2.96 -13.53 0.99
N ASP A 17 -1.69 -13.56 0.55
CA ASP A 17 -0.78 -14.66 0.86
C ASP A 17 -0.18 -14.45 2.26
N PRO A 18 -0.42 -15.40 3.20
CA PRO A 18 0.09 -15.23 4.56
C PRO A 18 1.62 -15.25 4.66
N ASP A 19 2.30 -15.97 3.76
CA ASP A 19 3.76 -15.99 3.77
C ASP A 19 4.31 -14.65 3.33
N ILE A 20 3.72 -14.02 2.33
CA ILE A 20 4.14 -12.70 1.89
C ILE A 20 3.83 -11.66 2.96
N ARG A 21 2.68 -11.78 3.65
CA ARG A 21 2.38 -10.88 4.76
C ARG A 21 3.44 -10.96 5.85
N ALA A 22 3.91 -12.17 6.18
CA ALA A 22 4.94 -12.34 7.20
C ALA A 22 6.25 -11.66 6.80
N VAL A 23 6.65 -11.81 5.53
CA VAL A 23 7.85 -11.15 5.02
C VAL A 23 7.66 -9.64 4.98
N ALA A 24 6.47 -9.18 4.61
CA ALA A 24 6.17 -7.75 4.59
C ALA A 24 6.23 -7.14 5.98
N GLU A 25 5.76 -7.85 6.99
CA GLU A 25 5.84 -7.34 8.36
C GLU A 25 7.30 -7.15 8.77
N LEU A 26 8.15 -8.13 8.48
CA LEU A 26 9.58 -8.01 8.74
C LEU A 26 10.16 -6.78 8.02
N ALA A 27 9.82 -6.62 6.74
CA ALA A 27 10.37 -5.55 5.92
C ALA A 27 9.90 -4.17 6.39
N LEU A 28 8.63 -4.04 6.74
CA LEU A 28 8.05 -2.75 7.08
C LEU A 28 8.31 -2.37 8.54
N VAL A 29 8.19 -3.32 9.45
CA VAL A 29 8.29 -3.04 10.88
C VAL A 29 9.71 -3.19 11.37
N ASP A 30 10.30 -4.39 11.22
CA ASP A 30 11.61 -4.65 11.80
C ASP A 30 12.72 -3.91 11.07
N VAL A 31 12.72 -3.93 9.76
CA VAL A 31 13.73 -3.24 8.95
C VAL A 31 13.38 -1.77 8.79
N GLY A 32 12.14 -1.47 8.45
CA GLY A 32 11.72 -0.13 8.06
C GLY A 32 11.34 0.80 9.19
N GLY A 33 10.96 0.25 10.33
CA GLY A 33 10.55 1.07 11.47
C GLY A 33 9.14 1.65 11.35
N PHE A 34 8.33 1.13 10.40
CA PHE A 34 6.95 1.56 10.24
C PHE A 34 6.03 0.85 11.24
N VAL A 35 4.87 1.44 11.48
CA VAL A 35 3.75 0.77 12.09
C VAL A 35 2.91 0.22 10.94
N ALA A 36 2.69 -1.08 10.90
CA ALA A 36 2.01 -1.70 9.76
C ALA A 36 0.78 -2.47 10.20
N LEU A 37 -0.28 -2.37 9.39
CA LEU A 37 -1.43 -3.24 9.50
C LEU A 37 -1.51 -4.05 8.22
N LEU A 38 -1.47 -5.37 8.35
CA LEU A 38 -1.53 -6.28 7.22
C LEU A 38 -2.93 -6.85 7.12
N CYS A 39 -3.58 -6.63 5.98
CA CYS A 39 -4.94 -7.10 5.74
C CYS A 39 -4.91 -8.20 4.69
N GLU A 40 -5.69 -9.26 4.92
CA GLU A 40 -5.72 -10.42 4.03
C GLU A 40 -6.60 -10.23 2.81
N SER A 41 -7.38 -9.13 2.77
CA SER A 41 -8.30 -8.88 1.67
C SER A 41 -8.62 -7.40 1.55
N GLY A 42 -9.15 -7.00 0.39
CA GLY A 42 -9.64 -5.64 0.20
C GLY A 42 -10.80 -5.33 1.13
N GLN A 43 -11.67 -6.30 1.36
CA GLN A 43 -12.79 -6.14 2.28
C GLN A 43 -12.29 -5.80 3.69
N ARG A 44 -11.25 -6.52 4.14
CA ARG A 44 -10.69 -6.25 5.46
C ARG A 44 -10.10 -4.85 5.54
N ALA A 45 -9.46 -4.41 4.47
CA ALA A 45 -8.90 -3.05 4.41
C ALA A 45 -10.00 -2.00 4.56
N LEU A 46 -11.12 -2.19 3.89
CA LEU A 46 -12.25 -1.28 4.00
C LEU A 46 -12.78 -1.19 5.42
N GLU A 47 -12.76 -2.32 6.15
CA GLU A 47 -13.24 -2.36 7.52
C GLU A 47 -12.29 -1.67 8.50
N GLU A 48 -10.98 -1.71 8.22
CA GLU A 48 -9.97 -1.28 9.16
C GLU A 48 -9.39 0.10 8.91
N ILE A 49 -9.53 0.63 7.69
CA ILE A 49 -8.80 1.82 7.30
C ILE A 49 -9.12 3.05 8.16
N ASP A 50 -10.38 3.24 8.52
CA ASP A 50 -10.77 4.41 9.31
C ASP A 50 -10.17 4.37 10.71
N ARG A 51 -10.13 3.18 11.30
CA ARG A 51 -9.57 3.01 12.63
C ARG A 51 -8.05 3.11 12.62
N PHE A 52 -7.42 2.48 11.62
CA PHE A 52 -5.95 2.45 11.53
C PHE A 52 -5.36 3.79 11.12
N GLN A 53 -6.02 4.51 10.22
CA GLN A 53 -5.57 5.80 9.70
C GLN A 53 -4.15 5.72 9.14
N PRO A 54 -3.95 5.00 8.02
CA PRO A 54 -2.62 4.87 7.43
C PRO A 54 -2.15 6.17 6.79
N ASP A 55 -0.84 6.27 6.64
CA ASP A 55 -0.21 7.35 5.87
C ASP A 55 0.01 6.92 4.42
N LEU A 56 -0.04 5.63 4.16
CA LEU A 56 0.11 5.06 2.82
C LEU A 56 -0.55 3.69 2.79
N VAL A 57 -1.12 3.36 1.64
CA VAL A 57 -1.72 2.04 1.41
C VAL A 57 -0.93 1.31 0.33
N LEU A 58 -0.49 0.10 0.64
CA LEU A 58 0.11 -0.83 -0.33
C LEU A 58 -0.95 -1.84 -0.72
N LEU A 59 -1.17 -2.02 -2.01
CA LEU A 59 -2.17 -2.94 -2.53
C LEU A 59 -1.54 -3.96 -3.48
N ASP A 60 -1.67 -5.24 -3.14
CA ASP A 60 -1.37 -6.30 -4.09
C ASP A 60 -2.41 -6.22 -5.22
N VAL A 61 -1.94 -6.35 -6.46
CA VAL A 61 -2.85 -6.26 -7.62
C VAL A 61 -3.69 -7.52 -7.75
N MET A 62 -3.06 -8.69 -7.62
CA MET A 62 -3.73 -9.97 -7.89
C MET A 62 -4.17 -10.63 -6.60
N MET A 63 -5.46 -10.54 -6.30
CA MET A 63 -6.05 -11.18 -5.12
C MET A 63 -7.39 -11.80 -5.50
N PRO A 64 -7.78 -12.93 -4.88
CA PRO A 64 -9.10 -13.48 -5.11
C PRO A 64 -10.18 -12.56 -4.54
N GLY A 65 -11.37 -12.61 -5.13
CA GLY A 65 -12.45 -11.72 -4.73
C GLY A 65 -12.20 -10.32 -5.25
N MET A 66 -12.01 -9.39 -4.33
CA MET A 66 -11.70 -8.00 -4.69
C MET A 66 -10.20 -7.85 -4.94
N ASP A 67 -9.81 -7.52 -6.17
CA ASP A 67 -8.39 -7.32 -6.51
C ASP A 67 -7.90 -5.93 -6.09
N GLY A 68 -6.64 -5.62 -6.40
CA GLY A 68 -6.05 -4.34 -6.03
C GLY A 68 -6.78 -3.13 -6.60
N PRO A 69 -6.97 -3.07 -7.93
CA PRO A 69 -7.71 -1.95 -8.52
C PRO A 69 -9.13 -1.80 -7.97
N GLU A 70 -9.83 -2.91 -7.76
CA GLU A 70 -11.17 -2.86 -7.18
C GLU A 70 -11.14 -2.35 -5.75
N THR A 71 -10.13 -2.77 -4.98
CA THR A 71 -9.96 -2.29 -3.60
C THR A 71 -9.71 -0.79 -3.59
N LEU A 72 -8.83 -0.31 -4.48
CA LEU A 72 -8.56 1.12 -4.56
C LEU A 72 -9.83 1.90 -4.89
N GLN A 73 -10.60 1.43 -5.86
CA GLN A 73 -11.84 2.09 -6.24
C GLN A 73 -12.80 2.15 -5.06
N ALA A 74 -12.95 1.05 -4.33
CA ALA A 74 -13.83 1.00 -3.16
C ALA A 74 -13.37 1.97 -2.07
N LEU A 75 -12.06 2.05 -1.84
CA LEU A 75 -11.51 3.00 -0.86
C LEU A 75 -11.78 4.44 -1.28
N GLN A 76 -11.67 4.74 -2.57
CA GLN A 76 -11.92 6.08 -3.08
C GLN A 76 -13.40 6.47 -3.01
N GLN A 77 -14.29 5.50 -3.15
CA GLN A 77 -15.73 5.76 -3.19
C GLN A 77 -16.38 5.74 -1.81
N ARG A 78 -15.68 5.31 -0.78
CA ARG A 78 -16.28 5.30 0.57
C ARG A 78 -16.46 6.73 1.07
N ALA A 79 -17.25 6.86 2.13
CA ALA A 79 -17.50 8.16 2.75
C ALA A 79 -16.17 8.77 3.20
N GLY A 80 -15.90 10.00 2.78
CA GLY A 80 -14.63 10.66 3.08
C GLY A 80 -13.56 10.44 2.05
N GLY A 81 -13.76 9.52 1.10
CA GLY A 81 -12.78 9.24 0.05
C GLY A 81 -11.49 8.65 0.57
N LEU A 82 -10.41 8.83 -0.19
CA LEU A 82 -9.09 8.35 0.19
C LEU A 82 -8.09 9.50 0.01
N SER A 83 -7.48 9.92 1.11
CA SER A 83 -6.62 11.11 1.11
C SER A 83 -5.13 10.78 1.19
N VAL A 84 -4.77 9.50 1.25
CA VAL A 84 -3.38 9.08 1.37
C VAL A 84 -2.92 8.40 0.09
N PRO A 85 -1.59 8.40 -0.17
CA PRO A 85 -1.08 7.78 -1.40
C PRO A 85 -1.24 6.26 -1.39
N VAL A 86 -1.35 5.71 -2.60
CA VAL A 86 -1.48 4.27 -2.82
C VAL A 86 -0.36 3.82 -3.75
N VAL A 87 0.26 2.69 -3.39
CA VAL A 87 1.27 2.02 -4.22
C VAL A 87 0.78 0.61 -4.50
N PHE A 88 0.81 0.21 -5.76
CA PHE A 88 0.50 -1.17 -6.12
C PHE A 88 1.74 -2.05 -6.03
N MET A 89 1.52 -3.31 -5.64
CA MET A 89 2.55 -4.33 -5.61
C MET A 89 2.20 -5.37 -6.66
N THR A 90 3.08 -5.60 -7.64
CA THR A 90 2.76 -6.50 -8.74
C THR A 90 4.01 -7.08 -9.37
N ALA A 91 3.87 -8.28 -9.94
CA ALA A 91 4.91 -8.88 -10.77
C ALA A 91 4.85 -8.37 -12.21
N ARG A 92 3.81 -7.62 -12.57
CA ARG A 92 3.60 -7.13 -13.94
C ARG A 92 4.04 -5.68 -14.02
N LEU A 93 5.15 -5.46 -14.73
CA LEU A 93 5.81 -4.15 -14.78
C LEU A 93 5.96 -3.61 -16.20
N GLN A 94 5.12 -4.04 -17.13
CA GLN A 94 5.15 -3.45 -18.46
C GLN A 94 4.70 -1.99 -18.39
N PRO A 95 5.30 -1.10 -19.21
CA PRO A 95 4.98 0.33 -19.12
C PRO A 95 3.50 0.66 -19.25
N SER A 96 2.77 -0.09 -20.08
CA SER A 96 1.33 0.14 -20.24
C SER A 96 0.55 -0.20 -18.97
N GLU A 97 0.99 -1.23 -18.24
CA GLU A 97 0.34 -1.62 -17.01
C GLU A 97 0.63 -0.63 -15.89
N ILE A 98 1.89 -0.17 -15.82
CA ILE A 98 2.27 0.84 -14.83
C ILE A 98 1.47 2.13 -15.06
N GLN A 99 1.34 2.55 -16.31
CA GLN A 99 0.57 3.74 -16.64
C GLN A 99 -0.89 3.58 -16.24
N GLU A 100 -1.47 2.40 -16.46
CA GLU A 100 -2.84 2.13 -16.08
C GLU A 100 -3.03 2.27 -14.57
N TYR A 101 -2.10 1.73 -13.76
CA TYR A 101 -2.18 1.85 -12.31
C TYR A 101 -2.06 3.30 -11.85
N GLU A 102 -1.19 4.07 -12.49
CA GLU A 102 -1.04 5.48 -12.15
C GLU A 102 -2.29 6.28 -12.52
N GLU A 103 -2.94 5.93 -13.62
CA GLU A 103 -4.20 6.56 -14.01
C GLU A 103 -5.32 6.26 -13.03
N LEU A 104 -5.25 5.12 -12.34
CA LEU A 104 -6.22 4.79 -11.29
C LEU A 104 -5.97 5.59 -10.01
N GLY A 105 -4.84 6.25 -9.90
CA GLY A 105 -4.53 7.10 -8.76
C GLY A 105 -3.34 6.66 -7.91
N ALA A 106 -2.63 5.60 -8.32
CA ALA A 106 -1.44 5.16 -7.58
C ALA A 106 -0.28 6.12 -7.84
N ILE A 107 0.56 6.31 -6.82
CA ILE A 107 1.76 7.13 -6.99
C ILE A 107 2.92 6.33 -7.57
N GLY A 108 2.81 5.01 -7.58
CA GLY A 108 3.84 4.16 -8.17
C GLY A 108 3.54 2.69 -7.98
N VAL A 109 4.49 1.88 -8.40
CA VAL A 109 4.39 0.43 -8.40
C VAL A 109 5.69 -0.14 -7.86
N ILE A 110 5.59 -1.15 -7.01
CA ILE A 110 6.76 -1.86 -6.49
C ILE A 110 6.68 -3.31 -6.99
N PRO A 111 7.79 -3.83 -7.53
CA PRO A 111 7.79 -5.20 -8.07
C PRO A 111 7.70 -6.26 -6.99
N LYS A 112 7.02 -7.35 -7.31
CA LYS A 112 6.97 -8.57 -6.51
C LYS A 112 7.73 -9.66 -7.28
N PRO A 113 8.55 -10.43 -6.60
CA PRO A 113 8.85 -10.37 -5.17
C PRO A 113 9.70 -9.15 -4.82
N PHE A 114 9.43 -8.58 -3.65
CA PHE A 114 10.22 -7.45 -3.18
C PHE A 114 11.36 -7.93 -2.30
N ASP A 115 12.40 -7.09 -2.16
CA ASP A 115 13.49 -7.35 -1.25
C ASP A 115 13.12 -6.80 0.13
N PRO A 116 13.04 -7.67 1.16
CA PRO A 116 12.67 -7.20 2.51
C PRO A 116 13.60 -6.13 3.06
N MET A 117 14.87 -6.12 2.61
CA MET A 117 15.84 -5.18 3.15
C MET A 117 15.73 -3.80 2.53
N THR A 118 15.07 -3.66 1.35
CA THR A 118 14.98 -2.38 0.64
C THR A 118 13.57 -1.86 0.45
N LEU A 119 12.56 -2.64 0.82
CA LEU A 119 11.16 -2.26 0.59
C LEU A 119 10.82 -0.91 1.23
N ALA A 120 11.20 -0.73 2.48
CA ALA A 120 10.90 0.52 3.19
C ALA A 120 11.55 1.72 2.52
N GLU A 121 12.77 1.57 2.05
CA GLU A 121 13.48 2.64 1.34
C GLU A 121 12.79 2.98 0.03
N GLN A 122 12.36 1.95 -0.72
CA GLN A 122 11.63 2.18 -1.96
C GLN A 122 10.33 2.96 -1.73
N ILE A 123 9.62 2.62 -0.66
CA ILE A 123 8.38 3.32 -0.29
C ILE A 123 8.67 4.78 0.03
N ARG A 124 9.68 5.04 0.85
CA ARG A 124 10.03 6.40 1.23
C ARG A 124 10.43 7.24 0.02
N ARG A 125 11.14 6.62 -0.93
CA ARG A 125 11.55 7.29 -2.15
C ARG A 125 10.34 7.67 -3.01
N LEU A 126 9.40 6.75 -3.19
CA LEU A 126 8.19 7.04 -3.96
C LEU A 126 7.40 8.19 -3.36
N VAL A 127 7.26 8.21 -2.03
CA VAL A 127 6.53 9.27 -1.36
C VAL A 127 7.27 10.61 -1.48
N ALA A 128 8.60 10.59 -1.39
CA ALA A 128 9.40 11.82 -1.46
C ALA A 128 9.36 12.45 -2.86
N GLU A 129 9.09 11.65 -3.89
CA GLU A 129 9.05 12.13 -5.27
C GLU A 129 7.71 12.77 -5.66
N GLN A 130 6.75 12.78 -4.77
CA GLN A 130 5.43 13.36 -5.07
C GLN A 130 5.35 14.86 -4.86
#